data_8082ac2b69bfbe192c3a1825a7a24092
#
_entry.id   8082ac2b69bfbe192c3a1825a7a24092
#
_cell.length_a   1.000
_cell.length_b   1.000
_cell.length_c   1.000
_cell.angle_alpha   90.00
_cell.angle_beta   90.00
_cell.angle_gamma   90.00
#
_symmetry.space_group_name_H-M   'P 1'
#
loop_
_entity.id
_entity.type
_entity.pdbx_description
1 polymer ?
#
loop_
_entity_poly.entity_id
_entity_poly.type
_entity_poly.pdbx_seq_one_letter_code
_entity_poly.pdbx_strand_id
1 'polypeptide(L)'
;TSSVEIGDHPSCTVGDFYVFTNADSVRLYKNDQMIREYTHDDSPFTNMAYPPILINDRVGNLLETNEGLAHETAEALKELMFAIADVGGADNISRILKIKRSFLMKTAGLELKDINRMYDTYVGNWGDLATTYRFEAVKDGKVIAVVKKQPMTSTDIVVKVDKTALTEEATYDVASIRIEAVDENGNRLYYCNAPVELETDGAVELIGPSTVSLIGGAA
;
A
#
# COMPACT_ATOMS: atom_id res chain seq x y z
N THR A 1 -5.55 2.39 -7.83
CA THR A 1 -5.82 1.71 -6.55
C THR A 1 -4.73 0.70 -6.30
N SER A 2 -4.06 0.83 -5.22
CA SER A 2 -2.99 -0.05 -4.79
C SER A 2 -3.57 -1.11 -3.87
N SER A 3 -3.04 -2.34 -3.94
CA SER A 3 -3.32 -3.39 -2.97
C SER A 3 -2.79 -3.08 -1.56
N VAL A 4 -2.20 -1.91 -1.34
CA VAL A 4 -1.62 -1.43 -0.07
C VAL A 4 -2.43 -0.30 0.54
N GLU A 5 -3.69 -0.13 0.17
CA GLU A 5 -4.59 0.85 0.77
C GLU A 5 -5.16 0.31 2.10
N ILE A 6 -4.28 0.11 3.08
CA ILE A 6 -4.63 -0.44 4.40
C ILE A 6 -5.04 0.64 5.41
N GLY A 7 -5.00 1.92 5.02
CA GLY A 7 -5.31 3.04 5.91
C GLY A 7 -6.77 3.03 6.36
N ASP A 8 -7.69 3.06 5.42
CA ASP A 8 -9.13 3.16 5.64
C ASP A 8 -9.89 1.84 5.52
N HIS A 9 -9.19 0.74 5.24
CA HIS A 9 -9.79 -0.59 5.18
C HIS A 9 -8.85 -1.66 5.75
N PRO A 10 -9.22 -2.33 6.86
CA PRO A 10 -8.34 -3.27 7.55
C PRO A 10 -8.11 -4.59 6.79
N SER A 11 -8.94 -4.92 5.82
CA SER A 11 -8.87 -6.20 5.07
C SER A 11 -8.20 -6.03 3.72
N CYS A 12 -7.12 -5.26 3.65
CA CYS A 12 -6.42 -5.08 2.39
C CYS A 12 -5.70 -6.37 1.98
N THR A 13 -6.11 -6.93 0.84
CA THR A 13 -5.37 -8.03 0.22
C THR A 13 -4.11 -7.48 -0.42
N VAL A 14 -2.98 -7.99 0.00
CA VAL A 14 -1.69 -7.55 -0.49
C VAL A 14 -1.26 -8.43 -1.65
N GLY A 15 -1.39 -7.93 -2.87
CA GLY A 15 -0.83 -8.50 -4.09
C GLY A 15 0.53 -7.87 -4.45
N ASP A 16 0.93 -7.96 -5.70
CA ASP A 16 2.09 -7.28 -6.23
C ASP A 16 1.88 -5.77 -6.27
N PHE A 17 2.92 -4.99 -5.96
CA PHE A 17 2.88 -3.54 -6.05
C PHE A 17 3.71 -3.03 -7.19
N TYR A 18 3.24 -1.93 -7.81
CA TYR A 18 4.03 -1.15 -8.73
C TYR A 18 4.30 0.23 -8.15
N VAL A 19 5.58 0.58 -8.05
CA VAL A 19 6.00 1.91 -7.60
C VAL A 19 6.42 2.73 -8.81
N PHE A 20 5.69 3.81 -9.06
CA PHE A 20 5.99 4.76 -10.13
C PHE A 20 6.90 5.85 -9.55
N THR A 21 8.14 5.87 -9.98
CA THR A 21 9.16 6.80 -9.47
C THR A 21 10.25 7.03 -10.52
N ASN A 22 10.94 8.16 -10.39
CA ASN A 22 12.19 8.46 -11.09
C ASN A 22 13.42 8.29 -10.19
N ALA A 23 13.25 7.67 -9.04
CA ALA A 23 14.34 7.25 -8.16
C ALA A 23 15.07 6.04 -8.75
N ASP A 24 16.29 5.78 -8.30
CA ASP A 24 17.10 4.66 -8.78
C ASP A 24 16.61 3.32 -8.21
N SER A 25 16.12 3.35 -6.96
CA SER A 25 15.62 2.18 -6.25
C SER A 25 14.54 2.55 -5.22
N VAL A 26 13.85 1.51 -4.72
CA VAL A 26 12.89 1.61 -3.62
C VAL A 26 13.22 0.56 -2.57
N ARG A 27 13.44 0.99 -1.33
CA ARG A 27 13.58 0.11 -0.17
C ARG A 27 12.23 -0.13 0.46
N LEU A 28 11.87 -1.40 0.60
CA LEU A 28 10.68 -1.82 1.31
C LEU A 28 11.02 -2.21 2.75
N TYR A 29 10.25 -1.68 3.69
CA TYR A 29 10.27 -2.08 5.09
C TYR A 29 8.89 -2.57 5.51
N LYS A 30 8.85 -3.62 6.32
CA LYS A 30 7.64 -4.11 6.99
C LYS A 30 7.89 -4.10 8.49
N ASN A 31 7.06 -3.38 9.26
CA ASN A 31 7.21 -3.20 10.71
C ASN A 31 8.66 -2.79 11.09
N ASP A 32 9.22 -1.81 10.35
CA ASP A 32 10.58 -1.29 10.46
C ASP A 32 11.72 -2.28 10.14
N GLN A 33 11.42 -3.52 9.78
CA GLN A 33 12.41 -4.46 9.25
C GLN A 33 12.54 -4.27 7.74
N MET A 34 13.76 -4.09 7.26
CA MET A 34 14.04 -4.00 5.82
C MET A 34 13.79 -5.36 5.18
N ILE A 35 12.95 -5.38 4.15
CA ILE A 35 12.63 -6.57 3.36
C ILE A 35 13.64 -6.72 2.23
N ARG A 36 13.69 -5.72 1.34
CA ARG A 36 14.54 -5.72 0.16
C ARG A 36 14.62 -4.32 -0.45
N GLU A 37 15.67 -4.09 -1.22
CA GLU A 37 15.78 -2.95 -2.15
C GLU A 37 15.45 -3.45 -3.57
N TYR A 38 14.53 -2.76 -4.24
CA TYR A 38 14.03 -3.06 -5.58
C TYR A 38 14.49 -1.99 -6.56
N THR A 39 14.74 -2.37 -7.79
CA THR A 39 15.19 -1.47 -8.86
C THR A 39 14.26 -1.54 -10.06
N HIS A 40 14.49 -0.71 -11.05
CA HIS A 40 13.77 -0.75 -12.33
C HIS A 40 13.98 -2.07 -13.08
N ASP A 41 15.07 -2.81 -12.80
CA ASP A 41 15.34 -4.13 -13.39
C ASP A 41 14.36 -5.20 -12.91
N ASP A 42 13.72 -4.98 -11.75
CA ASP A 42 12.65 -5.85 -11.24
C ASP A 42 11.31 -5.64 -11.99
N SER A 43 11.26 -4.78 -13.01
CA SER A 43 10.03 -4.48 -13.76
C SER A 43 9.80 -5.44 -14.93
N PRO A 44 8.55 -5.86 -15.18
CA PRO A 44 8.20 -6.60 -16.39
C PRO A 44 8.11 -5.70 -17.64
N PHE A 45 8.18 -4.36 -17.48
CA PHE A 45 8.00 -3.38 -18.57
C PHE A 45 9.34 -2.88 -19.08
N THR A 46 9.93 -3.58 -20.04
CA THR A 46 11.29 -3.30 -20.54
C THR A 46 11.36 -2.17 -21.57
N ASN A 47 10.21 -1.66 -22.04
CA ASN A 47 10.15 -0.65 -23.12
C ASN A 47 10.06 0.80 -22.61
N MET A 48 10.11 1.00 -21.30
CA MET A 48 10.01 2.32 -20.67
C MET A 48 11.39 2.78 -20.20
N ALA A 49 11.68 4.07 -20.31
CA ALA A 49 12.93 4.63 -19.79
C ALA A 49 13.03 4.55 -18.25
N TYR A 50 11.89 4.69 -17.58
CA TYR A 50 11.73 4.50 -16.13
C TYR A 50 10.51 3.59 -15.90
N PRO A 51 10.67 2.27 -16.06
CA PRO A 51 9.56 1.36 -15.83
C PRO A 51 9.18 1.37 -14.36
N PRO A 52 7.89 1.14 -14.01
CA PRO A 52 7.50 1.04 -12.62
C PRO A 52 8.23 -0.13 -11.94
N ILE A 53 8.74 0.10 -10.75
CA ILE A 53 9.42 -0.92 -9.96
C ILE A 53 8.39 -1.91 -9.44
N LEU A 54 8.58 -3.21 -9.73
CA LEU A 54 7.72 -4.28 -9.24
C LEU A 54 8.20 -4.74 -7.87
N ILE A 55 7.31 -4.74 -6.88
CA ILE A 55 7.51 -5.35 -5.57
C ILE A 55 6.59 -6.56 -5.46
N ASN A 56 7.13 -7.75 -5.65
CA ASN A 56 6.43 -9.03 -5.62
C ASN A 56 6.81 -9.90 -4.40
N ASP A 57 7.91 -9.58 -3.72
CA ASP A 57 8.30 -10.22 -2.48
C ASP A 57 8.23 -9.24 -1.30
N ARG A 58 7.20 -9.33 -0.49
CA ARG A 58 6.99 -8.49 0.69
C ARG A 58 7.27 -9.21 2.01
N VAL A 59 7.85 -10.38 1.93
CA VAL A 59 8.25 -11.21 3.08
C VAL A 59 9.77 -11.24 3.22
N GLY A 60 10.50 -11.26 2.10
CA GLY A 60 11.96 -11.29 2.10
C GLY A 60 12.49 -12.49 2.89
N ASN A 61 13.41 -12.22 3.80
CA ASN A 61 14.04 -13.21 4.68
C ASN A 61 13.37 -13.30 6.07
N LEU A 62 12.18 -12.73 6.28
CA LEU A 62 11.54 -12.70 7.60
C LEU A 62 11.25 -14.10 8.16
N LEU A 63 10.98 -15.09 7.30
CA LEU A 63 10.76 -16.48 7.73
C LEU A 63 12.06 -17.13 8.26
N GLU A 64 13.21 -16.74 7.71
CA GLU A 64 14.50 -17.18 8.18
C GLU A 64 14.88 -16.50 9.49
N THR A 65 14.75 -15.17 9.53
CA THR A 65 15.21 -14.36 10.67
C THR A 65 14.33 -14.46 11.90
N ASN A 66 13.01 -14.52 11.70
CA ASN A 66 12.04 -14.49 12.80
C ASN A 66 11.55 -15.88 13.21
N GLU A 67 11.47 -16.82 12.25
CA GLU A 67 10.96 -18.18 12.50
C GLU A 67 12.10 -19.21 12.56
N GLY A 68 13.33 -18.84 12.21
CA GLY A 68 14.48 -19.72 12.22
C GLY A 68 14.44 -20.83 11.17
N LEU A 69 13.68 -20.66 10.08
CA LEU A 69 13.55 -21.64 9.02
C LEU A 69 14.82 -21.65 8.15
N ALA A 70 15.20 -22.84 7.67
CA ALA A 70 16.22 -22.95 6.65
C ALA A 70 15.78 -22.27 5.35
N HIS A 71 16.70 -21.67 4.61
CA HIS A 71 16.44 -20.89 3.39
C HIS A 71 15.51 -21.60 2.41
N GLU A 72 15.82 -22.85 2.04
CA GLU A 72 14.99 -23.62 1.10
C GLU A 72 13.54 -23.84 1.60
N THR A 73 13.36 -24.03 2.91
CA THR A 73 12.06 -24.18 3.53
C THR A 73 11.30 -22.85 3.54
N ALA A 74 11.99 -21.76 3.87
CA ALA A 74 11.44 -20.41 3.89
C ALA A 74 10.93 -19.99 2.50
N GLU A 75 11.73 -20.18 1.45
CA GLU A 75 11.35 -19.89 0.08
C GLU A 75 10.16 -20.72 -0.40
N ALA A 76 10.20 -22.05 -0.14
CA ALA A 76 9.08 -22.92 -0.53
C ALA A 76 7.78 -22.60 0.22
N LEU A 77 7.88 -22.17 1.48
CA LEU A 77 6.73 -21.74 2.27
C LEU A 77 6.20 -20.38 1.80
N LYS A 78 7.08 -19.45 1.47
CA LYS A 78 6.75 -18.14 0.90
C LYS A 78 5.97 -18.28 -0.41
N GLU A 79 6.46 -19.10 -1.35
CA GLU A 79 5.74 -19.41 -2.59
C GLU A 79 4.34 -20.00 -2.32
N LEU A 80 4.24 -20.92 -1.36
CA LEU A 80 2.95 -21.50 -0.98
C LEU A 80 1.99 -20.45 -0.43
N MET A 81 2.48 -19.57 0.45
CA MET A 81 1.65 -18.51 1.05
C MET A 81 1.18 -17.49 0.01
N PHE A 82 2.03 -17.10 -0.95
CA PHE A 82 1.63 -16.22 -2.04
C PHE A 82 0.59 -16.89 -2.94
N ALA A 83 0.79 -18.17 -3.28
CA ALA A 83 -0.20 -18.92 -4.05
C ALA A 83 -1.55 -19.08 -3.33
N ILE A 84 -1.56 -19.15 -1.99
CA ILE A 84 -2.79 -19.14 -1.19
C ILE A 84 -3.47 -17.75 -1.28
N ALA A 85 -2.70 -16.68 -1.21
CA ALA A 85 -3.22 -15.32 -1.33
C ALA A 85 -3.85 -15.06 -2.70
N ASP A 86 -3.18 -15.48 -3.77
CA ASP A 86 -3.63 -15.29 -5.16
C ASP A 86 -4.97 -15.95 -5.47
N VAL A 87 -5.25 -17.09 -4.84
CA VAL A 87 -6.52 -17.83 -5.05
C VAL A 87 -7.59 -17.51 -3.99
N GLY A 88 -7.31 -16.57 -3.09
CA GLY A 88 -8.26 -16.13 -2.07
C GLY A 88 -8.51 -17.13 -0.95
N GLY A 89 -7.54 -18.00 -0.65
CA GLY A 89 -7.58 -18.88 0.52
C GLY A 89 -7.07 -20.30 0.32
N ALA A 90 -6.73 -20.93 1.43
CA ALA A 90 -6.10 -22.25 1.48
C ALA A 90 -6.99 -23.40 0.92
N ASP A 91 -8.30 -23.20 0.87
CA ASP A 91 -9.23 -24.21 0.33
C ASP A 91 -9.24 -24.21 -1.20
N ASN A 92 -8.92 -23.09 -1.82
CA ASN A 92 -8.96 -22.88 -3.27
C ASN A 92 -7.68 -23.30 -3.98
N ILE A 93 -6.62 -23.68 -3.25
CA ILE A 93 -5.34 -24.08 -3.86
C ILE A 93 -5.48 -25.38 -4.64
N SER A 94 -4.70 -25.49 -5.71
CA SER A 94 -4.65 -26.68 -6.56
C SER A 94 -4.23 -27.94 -5.77
N ARG A 95 -4.55 -29.11 -6.33
CA ARG A 95 -4.11 -30.40 -5.76
C ARG A 95 -2.59 -30.50 -5.61
N ILE A 96 -1.85 -29.94 -6.55
CA ILE A 96 -0.38 -29.92 -6.53
C ILE A 96 0.13 -29.10 -5.34
N LEU A 97 -0.44 -27.93 -5.10
CA LEU A 97 -0.08 -27.10 -3.96
C LEU A 97 -0.47 -27.74 -2.62
N LYS A 98 -1.57 -28.49 -2.55
CA LYS A 98 -1.94 -29.28 -1.37
C LYS A 98 -0.90 -30.36 -1.06
N ILE A 99 -0.37 -31.05 -2.09
CA ILE A 99 0.72 -32.03 -1.94
C ILE A 99 2.01 -31.32 -1.50
N LYS A 100 2.39 -30.20 -2.14
CA LYS A 100 3.56 -29.40 -1.76
C LYS A 100 3.47 -28.94 -0.30
N ARG A 101 2.32 -28.47 0.16
CA ARG A 101 2.05 -28.11 1.56
C ARG A 101 2.28 -29.28 2.49
N SER A 102 1.70 -30.45 2.19
CA SER A 102 1.84 -31.65 3.03
C SER A 102 3.30 -32.13 3.10
N PHE A 103 4.05 -32.01 2.02
CA PHE A 103 5.45 -32.34 1.99
C PHE A 103 6.28 -31.38 2.86
N LEU A 104 6.06 -30.07 2.73
CA LEU A 104 6.70 -29.03 3.54
C LEU A 104 6.43 -29.23 5.04
N MET A 105 5.17 -29.47 5.41
CA MET A 105 4.81 -29.78 6.80
C MET A 105 5.60 -30.95 7.36
N LYS A 106 5.73 -32.01 6.58
CA LYS A 106 6.46 -33.22 7.02
C LYS A 106 7.96 -33.01 7.11
N THR A 107 8.57 -32.32 6.13
CA THR A 107 10.03 -32.14 6.07
C THR A 107 10.54 -31.07 7.03
N ALA A 108 9.77 -30.00 7.25
CA ALA A 108 10.09 -28.92 8.15
C ALA A 108 9.57 -29.12 9.58
N GLY A 109 8.81 -30.18 9.84
CA GLY A 109 8.18 -30.41 11.15
C GLY A 109 7.12 -29.37 11.52
N LEU A 110 6.50 -28.73 10.52
CA LEU A 110 5.50 -27.70 10.70
C LEU A 110 4.10 -28.31 10.79
N GLU A 111 3.26 -27.77 11.66
CA GLU A 111 1.84 -28.07 11.68
C GLU A 111 1.04 -27.06 10.84
N LEU A 112 -0.19 -27.42 10.48
CA LEU A 112 -1.06 -26.49 9.72
C LEU A 112 -1.30 -25.18 10.45
N LYS A 113 -1.38 -25.21 11.78
CA LYS A 113 -1.52 -24.01 12.61
C LYS A 113 -0.34 -23.05 12.46
N ASP A 114 0.89 -23.60 12.29
CA ASP A 114 2.09 -22.78 12.13
C ASP A 114 2.10 -22.07 10.78
N ILE A 115 1.69 -22.80 9.72
CA ILE A 115 1.56 -22.22 8.38
C ILE A 115 0.49 -21.12 8.36
N ASN A 116 -0.67 -21.37 8.99
CA ASN A 116 -1.74 -20.37 9.07
C ASN A 116 -1.28 -19.13 9.85
N ARG A 117 -0.63 -19.31 11.01
CA ARG A 117 -0.06 -18.20 11.78
C ARG A 117 0.95 -17.39 10.96
N MET A 118 1.89 -18.08 10.29
CA MET A 118 2.86 -17.40 9.43
C MET A 118 2.20 -16.70 8.25
N TYR A 119 1.19 -17.31 7.64
CA TYR A 119 0.40 -16.66 6.60
C TYR A 119 -0.26 -15.37 7.10
N ASP A 120 -0.96 -15.43 8.23
CA ASP A 120 -1.63 -14.26 8.81
C ASP A 120 -0.63 -13.16 9.17
N THR A 121 0.52 -13.53 9.72
CA THR A 121 1.57 -12.58 10.14
C THR A 121 2.29 -11.93 8.96
N TYR A 122 2.67 -12.72 7.93
CA TYR A 122 3.59 -12.25 6.89
C TYR A 122 2.90 -11.89 5.57
N VAL A 123 1.73 -12.45 5.28
CA VAL A 123 1.06 -12.27 3.98
C VAL A 123 -0.35 -11.72 4.15
N GLY A 124 -1.17 -12.34 5.00
CA GLY A 124 -2.59 -12.03 5.12
C GLY A 124 -2.89 -10.68 5.76
N ASN A 125 -2.02 -10.21 6.64
CA ASN A 125 -2.19 -8.97 7.43
C ASN A 125 -3.54 -8.91 8.18
N TRP A 126 -4.02 -10.05 8.65
CA TRP A 126 -5.28 -10.17 9.36
C TRP A 126 -5.09 -10.10 10.87
N GLY A 127 -6.11 -9.59 11.56
CA GLY A 127 -6.19 -9.58 13.02
C GLY A 127 -5.49 -8.38 13.65
N ASP A 128 -5.10 -8.53 14.93
CA ASP A 128 -4.54 -7.46 15.77
C ASP A 128 -3.11 -7.03 15.39
N LEU A 129 -2.50 -7.70 14.42
CA LEU A 129 -1.17 -7.39 13.96
C LEU A 129 -1.22 -6.26 12.93
N ALA A 130 -1.24 -5.03 13.42
CA ALA A 130 -1.12 -3.85 12.57
C ALA A 130 0.18 -3.90 11.76
N THR A 131 0.06 -4.10 10.45
CA THR A 131 1.22 -4.12 9.56
C THR A 131 1.47 -2.71 9.04
N THR A 132 2.70 -2.23 9.21
CA THR A 132 3.17 -1.00 8.61
C THR A 132 4.09 -1.34 7.45
N TYR A 133 3.81 -0.78 6.27
CA TYR A 133 4.73 -0.77 5.15
C TYR A 133 5.33 0.64 5.00
N ARG A 134 6.65 0.71 4.84
CA ARG A 134 7.38 1.93 4.55
C ARG A 134 8.20 1.74 3.29
N PHE A 135 8.02 2.65 2.35
CA PHE A 135 8.70 2.69 1.06
C PHE A 135 9.62 3.92 1.05
N GLU A 136 10.90 3.69 0.83
CA GLU A 136 11.89 4.76 0.70
C GLU A 136 12.40 4.80 -0.74
N ALA A 137 12.09 5.87 -1.46
CA ALA A 137 12.65 6.11 -2.78
C ALA A 137 14.07 6.65 -2.63
N VAL A 138 15.04 6.00 -3.28
CA VAL A 138 16.46 6.33 -3.19
C VAL A 138 16.96 6.81 -4.55
N LYS A 139 17.64 7.96 -4.57
CA LYS A 139 18.30 8.50 -5.74
C LYS A 139 19.70 9.01 -5.37
N ASP A 140 20.70 8.66 -6.17
CA ASP A 140 22.11 9.00 -5.90
C ASP A 140 22.53 8.63 -4.47
N GLY A 141 22.06 7.46 -3.99
CA GLY A 141 22.33 6.93 -2.65
C GLY A 141 21.62 7.66 -1.49
N LYS A 142 20.73 8.61 -1.78
CA LYS A 142 19.98 9.39 -0.78
C LYS A 142 18.50 9.08 -0.85
N VAL A 143 17.86 8.98 0.31
CA VAL A 143 16.39 8.92 0.39
C VAL A 143 15.80 10.25 0.00
N ILE A 144 14.99 10.29 -1.05
CA ILE A 144 14.37 11.51 -1.59
C ILE A 144 12.88 11.60 -1.28
N ALA A 145 12.22 10.46 -1.01
CA ALA A 145 10.83 10.41 -0.61
C ALA A 145 10.57 9.19 0.27
N VAL A 146 9.60 9.32 1.16
CA VAL A 146 9.13 8.23 2.03
C VAL A 146 7.62 8.19 1.96
N VAL A 147 7.07 6.98 1.74
CA VAL A 147 5.63 6.72 1.83
C VAL A 147 5.43 5.66 2.90
N LYS A 148 4.52 5.91 3.83
CA LYS A 148 4.15 4.99 4.89
C LYS A 148 2.69 4.60 4.74
N LYS A 149 2.41 3.31 4.75
CA LYS A 149 1.08 2.70 4.70
C LYS A 149 0.87 1.86 5.94
N GLN A 150 -0.18 2.19 6.71
CA GLN A 150 -0.55 1.50 7.94
C GLN A 150 -2.05 1.64 8.18
N PRO A 151 -2.67 0.85 9.06
CA PRO A 151 -4.04 1.13 9.51
C PRO A 151 -4.12 2.55 10.06
N MET A 152 -5.08 3.32 9.57
CA MET A 152 -5.24 4.72 9.97
C MET A 152 -5.60 4.82 11.47
N THR A 153 -5.06 5.82 12.12
CA THR A 153 -5.37 6.18 13.50
C THR A 153 -6.15 7.49 13.60
N SER A 154 -6.07 8.31 12.55
CA SER A 154 -6.82 9.55 12.45
C SER A 154 -7.15 9.88 11.00
N THR A 155 -8.15 10.73 10.82
CA THR A 155 -8.54 11.28 9.51
C THR A 155 -8.45 12.78 9.58
N ASP A 156 -7.89 13.37 8.53
CA ASP A 156 -7.79 14.82 8.35
C ASP A 156 -8.29 15.23 6.96
N ILE A 157 -8.56 16.52 6.78
CA ILE A 157 -8.96 17.12 5.50
C ILE A 157 -7.83 18.01 5.02
N VAL A 158 -7.36 17.73 3.80
CA VAL A 158 -6.40 18.57 3.10
C VAL A 158 -7.13 19.36 2.01
N VAL A 159 -7.01 20.68 2.07
CA VAL A 159 -7.57 21.60 1.07
C VAL A 159 -6.42 22.18 0.25
N LYS A 160 -6.50 22.01 -1.07
CA LYS A 160 -5.56 22.58 -2.04
C LYS A 160 -6.30 23.57 -2.92
N VAL A 161 -5.72 24.74 -3.09
CA VAL A 161 -6.23 25.79 -4.00
C VAL A 161 -5.17 26.12 -5.04
N ASP A 162 -5.59 26.38 -6.26
CA ASP A 162 -4.69 26.77 -7.36
C ASP A 162 -4.26 28.25 -7.27
N LYS A 163 -5.09 29.11 -6.64
CA LYS A 163 -4.82 30.52 -6.41
C LYS A 163 -5.18 30.93 -5.00
N THR A 164 -4.32 31.68 -4.35
CA THR A 164 -4.52 32.23 -3.00
C THR A 164 -5.01 33.69 -3.00
N ALA A 165 -5.03 34.34 -4.15
CA ALA A 165 -5.54 35.69 -4.34
C ALA A 165 -6.33 35.75 -5.64
N LEU A 166 -7.53 36.34 -5.58
CA LEU A 166 -8.37 36.61 -6.73
C LEU A 166 -8.33 38.11 -7.00
N THR A 167 -8.24 38.47 -8.28
CA THR A 167 -8.21 39.87 -8.72
C THR A 167 -9.25 40.09 -9.81
N GLU A 168 -10.30 40.80 -9.51
CA GLU A 168 -11.32 41.19 -10.48
C GLU A 168 -10.87 42.44 -11.24
N GLU A 169 -10.83 42.35 -12.57
CA GLU A 169 -10.52 43.49 -13.46
C GLU A 169 -11.69 43.70 -14.45
N ALA A 170 -11.50 43.27 -15.71
CA ALA A 170 -12.55 43.36 -16.73
C ALA A 170 -13.54 42.16 -16.65
N THR A 171 -13.11 41.06 -16.02
CA THR A 171 -13.90 39.84 -15.77
C THR A 171 -13.62 39.32 -14.36
N TYR A 172 -14.51 38.50 -13.84
CA TYR A 172 -14.29 37.82 -12.58
C TYR A 172 -13.11 36.86 -12.66
N ASP A 173 -12.42 36.69 -11.55
CA ASP A 173 -11.36 35.67 -11.39
C ASP A 173 -11.89 34.52 -10.56
N VAL A 174 -11.35 33.32 -10.77
CA VAL A 174 -11.78 32.09 -10.08
C VAL A 174 -10.60 31.30 -9.55
N ALA A 175 -10.81 30.59 -8.46
CA ALA A 175 -9.89 29.58 -7.93
C ALA A 175 -10.57 28.23 -7.86
N SER A 176 -9.82 27.17 -8.16
CA SER A 176 -10.26 25.80 -7.99
C SER A 176 -9.83 25.29 -6.62
N ILE A 177 -10.75 24.64 -5.93
CA ILE A 177 -10.51 24.03 -4.61
C ILE A 177 -10.58 22.52 -4.80
N ARG A 178 -9.54 21.83 -4.33
CA ARG A 178 -9.51 20.38 -4.22
C ARG A 178 -9.48 19.98 -2.76
N ILE A 179 -10.36 19.09 -2.36
CA ILE A 179 -10.50 18.60 -1.00
C ILE A 179 -10.16 17.10 -0.98
N GLU A 180 -9.32 16.68 -0.07
CA GLU A 180 -8.92 15.28 0.09
C GLU A 180 -9.03 14.88 1.56
N ALA A 181 -9.66 13.73 1.84
CA ALA A 181 -9.55 13.07 3.13
C ALA A 181 -8.27 12.23 3.15
N VAL A 182 -7.48 12.40 4.19
CA VAL A 182 -6.17 11.72 4.34
C VAL A 182 -6.03 11.12 5.73
N ASP A 183 -5.16 10.11 5.85
CA ASP A 183 -4.70 9.58 7.12
C ASP A 183 -3.58 10.45 7.73
N GLU A 184 -3.09 10.08 8.91
CA GLU A 184 -1.99 10.75 9.62
C GLU A 184 -0.65 10.73 8.86
N ASN A 185 -0.52 9.90 7.83
CA ASN A 185 0.65 9.83 6.95
C ASN A 185 0.46 10.59 5.63
N GLY A 186 -0.68 11.29 5.47
CA GLY A 186 -1.04 12.01 4.25
C GLY A 186 -1.50 11.13 3.10
N ASN A 187 -1.84 9.87 3.35
CA ASN A 187 -2.41 9.01 2.32
C ASN A 187 -3.90 9.29 2.17
N ARG A 188 -4.35 9.39 0.92
CA ARG A 188 -5.77 9.57 0.60
C ARG A 188 -6.58 8.35 1.04
N LEU A 189 -7.72 8.61 1.67
CA LEU A 189 -8.65 7.60 2.15
C LEU A 189 -9.70 7.27 1.05
N TYR A 190 -9.41 6.29 0.23
CA TYR A 190 -10.20 5.96 -0.96
C TYR A 190 -11.62 5.45 -0.67
N TYR A 191 -11.90 4.96 0.53
CA TYR A 191 -13.23 4.52 0.97
C TYR A 191 -14.02 5.62 1.67
N CYS A 192 -13.43 6.80 1.88
CA CYS A 192 -14.11 7.94 2.46
C CYS A 192 -15.03 8.60 1.42
N ASN A 193 -16.34 8.59 1.70
CA ASN A 193 -17.37 9.22 0.87
C ASN A 193 -18.22 10.19 1.72
N ALA A 194 -17.64 10.80 2.74
CA ALA A 194 -18.30 11.73 3.63
C ALA A 194 -18.72 13.02 2.89
N PRO A 195 -19.84 13.65 3.28
CA PRO A 195 -20.17 14.99 2.81
C PRO A 195 -19.22 16.01 3.45
N VAL A 196 -18.87 17.04 2.67
CA VAL A 196 -18.11 18.21 3.11
C VAL A 196 -18.96 19.43 2.88
N GLU A 197 -19.12 20.26 3.89
CA GLU A 197 -19.81 21.53 3.78
C GLU A 197 -18.78 22.66 3.56
N LEU A 198 -19.06 23.53 2.60
CA LEU A 198 -18.22 24.63 2.21
C LEU A 198 -18.89 25.95 2.62
N GLU A 199 -18.18 26.76 3.36
CA GLU A 199 -18.60 28.11 3.72
C GLU A 199 -17.60 29.12 3.15
N THR A 200 -18.12 30.25 2.69
CA THR A 200 -17.32 31.39 2.22
C THR A 200 -17.53 32.57 3.14
N ASP A 201 -16.46 33.34 3.37
CA ASP A 201 -16.51 34.59 4.09
C ASP A 201 -15.82 35.70 3.26
N GLY A 202 -16.36 36.90 3.32
CA GLY A 202 -15.84 38.06 2.61
C GLY A 202 -16.36 38.21 1.17
N ALA A 203 -15.53 38.73 0.28
CA ALA A 203 -15.89 39.14 -1.09
C ALA A 203 -15.71 38.00 -2.12
N VAL A 204 -16.09 36.79 -1.76
CA VAL A 204 -16.02 35.61 -2.65
C VAL A 204 -17.37 34.87 -2.64
N GLU A 205 -17.72 34.29 -3.78
CA GLU A 205 -18.90 33.47 -3.92
C GLU A 205 -18.49 32.03 -4.32
N LEU A 206 -19.20 31.04 -3.78
CA LEU A 206 -19.02 29.66 -4.16
C LEU A 206 -19.73 29.38 -5.49
N ILE A 207 -18.98 28.90 -6.47
CA ILE A 207 -19.56 28.44 -7.75
C ILE A 207 -19.86 26.94 -7.61
N GLY A 208 -21.10 26.61 -7.29
CA GLY A 208 -21.58 25.24 -7.11
C GLY A 208 -22.32 25.03 -5.80
N PRO A 209 -22.59 23.77 -5.43
CA PRO A 209 -23.27 23.46 -4.18
C PRO A 209 -22.34 23.70 -2.98
N SER A 210 -22.94 24.17 -1.88
CA SER A 210 -22.21 24.34 -0.61
C SER A 210 -21.91 23.00 0.08
N THR A 211 -22.59 21.94 -0.30
CA THR A 211 -22.31 20.58 0.22
C THR A 211 -21.88 19.70 -0.94
N VAL A 212 -20.69 19.14 -0.85
CA VAL A 212 -20.13 18.21 -1.83
C VAL A 212 -19.82 16.87 -1.15
N SER A 213 -20.01 15.78 -1.86
CA SER A 213 -19.60 14.46 -1.36
C SER A 213 -18.19 14.14 -1.84
N LEU A 214 -17.35 13.68 -0.93
CA LEU A 214 -16.10 13.03 -1.34
C LEU A 214 -16.44 11.75 -2.11
N ILE A 215 -15.76 11.55 -3.24
CA ILE A 215 -15.85 10.33 -4.02
C ILE A 215 -14.47 9.69 -4.04
N GLY A 216 -14.36 8.53 -3.39
CA GLY A 216 -13.07 7.89 -3.21
C GLY A 216 -12.07 8.82 -2.49
N GLY A 217 -12.51 9.53 -1.47
CA GLY A 217 -11.68 10.40 -0.63
C GLY A 217 -11.34 11.76 -1.20
N ALA A 218 -11.99 12.25 -2.28
CA ALA A 218 -11.76 13.60 -2.77
C ALA A 218 -13.00 14.24 -3.41
N ALA A 219 -13.02 15.56 -3.43
CA ALA A 219 -13.92 16.42 -4.17
C ALA A 219 -13.14 17.60 -4.79
#